data_ae9eb46bf668a7e414ac8b8314d6b073
#
_entry.id   ae9eb46bf668a7e414ac8b8314d6b073
#
_cell.length_a   1.000
_cell.length_b   1.000
_cell.length_c   1.000
_cell.angle_alpha   90.00
_cell.angle_beta   90.00
_cell.angle_gamma   90.00
#
_symmetry.space_group_name_H-M   'P 1'
#
loop_
_entity.id
_entity.type
_entity.pdbx_description
1 polymer ?
#
loop_
_entity_poly.entity_id
_entity_poly.type
_entity_poly.pdbx_seq_one_letter_code
_entity_poly.pdbx_strand_id
1 'polypeptide(L)'
;MDNKIIMKVENKIIPSEEQINGFLENPDLGPISMVNLLKYKENAEYDDGRKTNLSGKEAYQLYAAEVIKLIAKYGGEFVFAGSVSRLMLGEVDEMWDEIAIAKYPSRKAMFEMTMDPDYQKIHVHRDAGLKGQLNIETI
;
A
#
# COMPACT_ATOMS: atom_id res chain seq x y z
N MET A 1 9.36 -0.87 38.46
CA MET A 1 8.67 -1.49 37.30
C MET A 1 8.86 -0.61 36.07
N ASP A 2 9.43 -1.20 35.04
CA ASP A 2 9.65 -0.48 33.80
C ASP A 2 8.36 -0.37 33.00
N ASN A 3 7.80 0.82 32.95
CA ASN A 3 6.68 1.11 32.07
C ASN A 3 7.20 1.36 30.66
N LYS A 4 7.67 0.27 30.02
CA LYS A 4 8.07 0.38 28.62
C LYS A 4 6.83 0.41 27.74
N ILE A 5 6.71 1.50 26.97
CA ILE A 5 5.75 1.53 25.87
C ILE A 5 6.37 0.69 24.75
N ILE A 6 5.74 -0.44 24.44
CA ILE A 6 6.16 -1.27 23.31
C ILE A 6 5.37 -0.84 22.10
N MET A 7 6.07 -0.28 21.11
CA MET A 7 5.49 0.02 19.82
C MET A 7 5.59 -1.24 18.97
N LYS A 8 4.44 -1.82 18.63
CA LYS A 8 4.38 -3.00 17.77
C LYS A 8 4.10 -2.58 16.34
N VAL A 9 4.91 -3.09 15.41
CA VAL A 9 4.73 -2.89 13.97
C VAL A 9 4.56 -4.26 13.32
N GLU A 10 3.51 -4.40 12.52
CA GLU A 10 3.23 -5.63 11.79
C GLU A 10 2.77 -5.30 10.38
N ASN A 11 3.56 -5.69 9.38
CA ASN A 11 3.22 -5.50 7.98
C ASN A 11 2.18 -6.53 7.53
N LYS A 12 1.24 -6.11 6.71
CA LYS A 12 0.20 -6.96 6.10
C LYS A 12 0.08 -6.60 4.62
N ILE A 13 -0.60 -7.43 3.86
CA ILE A 13 -0.89 -7.14 2.44
C ILE A 13 -2.37 -6.86 2.19
N ILE A 14 -3.23 -7.17 3.16
CA ILE A 14 -4.65 -6.84 3.11
C ILE A 14 -5.08 -6.23 4.45
N PRO A 15 -6.04 -5.30 4.45
CA PRO A 15 -6.58 -4.76 5.69
C PRO A 15 -7.45 -5.77 6.41
N SER A 16 -7.57 -5.61 7.74
CA SER A 16 -8.52 -6.36 8.55
C SER A 16 -9.94 -5.84 8.31
N GLU A 17 -10.94 -6.65 8.67
CA GLU A 17 -12.34 -6.24 8.62
C GLU A 17 -12.58 -4.98 9.48
N GLU A 18 -11.98 -4.92 10.67
CA GLU A 18 -12.07 -3.76 11.55
C GLU A 18 -11.51 -2.49 10.88
N GLN A 19 -10.38 -2.60 10.19
CA GLN A 19 -9.79 -1.48 9.47
C GLN A 19 -10.67 -1.00 8.32
N ILE A 20 -11.24 -1.92 7.55
CA ILE A 20 -12.17 -1.59 6.46
C ILE A 20 -13.41 -0.88 7.02
N ASN A 21 -14.01 -1.43 8.07
CA ASN A 21 -15.21 -0.86 8.67
C ASN A 21 -14.95 0.55 9.21
N GLY A 22 -13.83 0.75 9.91
CA GLY A 22 -13.44 2.07 10.41
C GLY A 22 -13.22 3.09 9.31
N PHE A 23 -12.61 2.67 8.20
CA PHE A 23 -12.41 3.53 7.03
C PHE A 23 -13.73 3.94 6.38
N LEU A 24 -14.73 3.07 6.37
CA LEU A 24 -16.03 3.31 5.76
C LEU A 24 -17.03 4.03 6.66
N GLU A 25 -16.75 4.22 7.96
CA GLU A 25 -17.62 4.96 8.89
C GLU A 25 -17.79 6.43 8.48
N ASN A 26 -16.76 7.02 7.90
CA ASN A 26 -16.76 8.41 7.41
C ASN A 26 -16.31 8.45 5.96
N PRO A 27 -17.14 7.95 5.03
CA PRO A 27 -16.74 7.81 3.62
C PRO A 27 -16.42 9.14 2.94
N ASP A 28 -17.00 10.23 3.42
CA ASP A 28 -16.79 11.58 2.88
C ASP A 28 -15.58 12.28 3.47
N LEU A 29 -14.88 11.64 4.42
CA LEU A 29 -13.65 12.22 4.95
C LEU A 29 -12.63 12.38 3.82
N GLY A 30 -12.07 13.57 3.76
CA GLY A 30 -11.04 13.90 2.80
C GLY A 30 -11.02 15.39 2.50
N PRO A 31 -9.97 15.85 1.75
CA PRO A 31 -8.93 15.04 1.10
C PRO A 31 -8.04 14.30 2.10
N ILE A 32 -7.65 13.10 1.72
CA ILE A 32 -6.73 12.27 2.49
C ILE A 32 -5.47 11.99 1.69
N SER A 33 -4.33 11.89 2.37
CA SER A 33 -3.08 11.44 1.76
C SER A 33 -2.68 10.12 2.41
N MET A 34 -2.55 9.08 1.60
CA MET A 34 -2.22 7.74 2.05
C MET A 34 -0.72 7.50 1.91
N VAL A 35 -0.07 7.26 3.04
CA VAL A 35 1.36 6.97 3.10
C VAL A 35 1.53 5.46 3.06
N ASN A 36 2.21 4.96 2.04
CA ASN A 36 2.49 3.54 1.86
C ASN A 36 3.95 3.26 2.16
N LEU A 37 4.20 2.38 3.11
CA LEU A 37 5.51 1.83 3.40
C LEU A 37 5.54 0.40 2.85
N LEU A 38 6.36 0.15 1.84
CA LEU A 38 6.32 -1.05 1.02
C LEU A 38 7.53 -1.93 1.26
N LYS A 39 7.30 -3.23 1.48
CA LYS A 39 8.33 -4.25 1.54
C LYS A 39 8.08 -5.26 0.43
N TYR A 40 9.06 -5.44 -0.45
CA TYR A 40 8.95 -6.36 -1.59
C TYR A 40 9.44 -7.76 -1.26
N LYS A 41 8.82 -8.77 -1.89
CA LYS A 41 9.40 -10.10 -1.96
C LYS A 41 10.64 -10.05 -2.84
N GLU A 42 11.62 -10.92 -2.59
CA GLU A 42 12.78 -11.05 -3.47
C GLU A 42 12.35 -11.50 -4.86
N ASN A 43 11.56 -12.57 -4.93
CA ASN A 43 10.97 -13.08 -6.16
C ASN A 43 9.46 -12.99 -6.08
N ALA A 44 8.82 -12.53 -7.15
CA ALA A 44 7.37 -12.47 -7.22
C ALA A 44 6.75 -13.88 -7.12
N GLU A 45 5.63 -13.97 -6.41
CA GLU A 45 4.88 -15.22 -6.23
C GLU A 45 3.41 -14.92 -6.50
N TYR A 46 2.90 -15.47 -7.60
CA TYR A 46 1.49 -15.28 -7.96
C TYR A 46 0.61 -16.37 -7.35
N ASP A 47 -0.48 -15.99 -6.74
CA ASP A 47 -1.42 -16.91 -6.08
C ASP A 47 -2.08 -17.88 -7.04
N ASP A 48 -2.18 -17.54 -8.33
CA ASP A 48 -2.73 -18.41 -9.36
C ASP A 48 -1.75 -19.48 -9.85
N GLY A 49 -0.55 -19.53 -9.29
CA GLY A 49 0.46 -20.53 -9.60
C GLY A 49 1.22 -20.30 -10.89
N ARG A 50 0.98 -19.17 -11.59
CA ARG A 50 1.76 -18.87 -12.80
C ARG A 50 3.25 -18.76 -12.47
N LYS A 51 4.08 -19.23 -13.40
CA LYS A 51 5.54 -19.07 -13.28
C LYS A 51 5.95 -17.70 -13.76
N THR A 52 6.94 -17.11 -13.08
CA THR A 52 7.48 -15.81 -13.45
C THR A 52 8.95 -15.72 -13.08
N ASN A 53 9.69 -14.92 -13.83
CA ASN A 53 11.06 -14.55 -13.51
C ASN A 53 11.17 -13.14 -12.90
N LEU A 54 10.02 -12.50 -12.64
CA LEU A 54 10.00 -11.16 -12.08
C LEU A 54 10.44 -11.17 -10.61
N SER A 55 11.15 -10.12 -10.20
CA SER A 55 11.36 -9.83 -8.78
C SER A 55 10.04 -9.32 -8.18
N GLY A 56 9.95 -9.31 -6.85
CA GLY A 56 8.81 -8.71 -6.18
C GLY A 56 8.61 -7.25 -6.57
N LYS A 57 9.70 -6.49 -6.63
CA LYS A 57 9.67 -5.10 -7.06
C LYS A 57 9.15 -4.94 -8.48
N GLU A 58 9.62 -5.78 -9.41
CA GLU A 58 9.18 -5.72 -10.81
C GLU A 58 7.68 -6.02 -10.95
N ALA A 59 7.17 -7.02 -10.23
CA ALA A 59 5.74 -7.31 -10.22
C ALA A 59 4.94 -6.13 -9.68
N TYR A 60 5.38 -5.54 -8.56
CA TYR A 60 4.73 -4.36 -8.00
C TYR A 60 4.75 -3.17 -8.97
N GLN A 61 5.81 -3.01 -9.75
CA GLN A 61 5.89 -1.94 -10.76
C GLN A 61 4.83 -2.08 -11.85
N LEU A 62 4.43 -3.30 -12.20
CA LEU A 62 3.31 -3.53 -13.12
C LEU A 62 2.00 -2.98 -12.54
N TYR A 63 1.78 -3.22 -11.24
CA TYR A 63 0.65 -2.66 -10.52
C TYR A 63 0.74 -1.13 -10.45
N ALA A 64 1.88 -0.58 -10.06
CA ALA A 64 2.08 0.85 -9.88
C ALA A 64 1.81 1.65 -11.15
N ALA A 65 2.26 1.15 -12.30
CA ALA A 65 2.06 1.81 -13.59
C ALA A 65 0.57 1.98 -13.94
N GLU A 66 -0.26 1.01 -13.57
CA GLU A 66 -1.69 1.05 -13.86
C GLU A 66 -2.51 1.74 -12.77
N VAL A 67 -2.14 1.55 -11.48
CA VAL A 67 -2.90 2.16 -10.39
C VAL A 67 -2.83 3.69 -10.41
N ILE A 68 -1.74 4.26 -10.89
CA ILE A 68 -1.60 5.71 -11.06
C ILE A 68 -2.73 6.27 -11.94
N LYS A 69 -3.07 5.57 -13.02
CA LYS A 69 -4.16 5.95 -13.92
C LYS A 69 -5.52 5.87 -13.22
N LEU A 70 -5.71 4.84 -12.40
CA LEU A 70 -6.95 4.66 -11.63
C LEU A 70 -7.10 5.72 -10.53
N ILE A 71 -6.02 6.06 -9.85
CA ILE A 71 -6.01 7.15 -8.86
C ILE A 71 -6.52 8.45 -9.51
N ALA A 72 -5.99 8.79 -10.69
CA ALA A 72 -6.41 9.96 -11.44
C ALA A 72 -7.89 9.88 -11.86
N LYS A 73 -8.35 8.71 -12.30
CA LYS A 73 -9.74 8.47 -12.68
C LYS A 73 -10.73 8.80 -11.56
N TYR A 74 -10.35 8.53 -10.32
CA TYR A 74 -11.17 8.79 -9.13
C TYR A 74 -10.86 10.13 -8.46
N GLY A 75 -10.21 11.03 -9.19
CA GLY A 75 -9.96 12.42 -8.75
C GLY A 75 -8.77 12.58 -7.82
N GLY A 76 -7.97 11.53 -7.67
CA GLY A 76 -6.78 11.56 -6.84
C GLY A 76 -5.52 11.94 -7.60
N GLU A 77 -4.41 11.93 -6.87
CA GLU A 77 -3.10 12.32 -7.40
C GLU A 77 -2.02 11.47 -6.75
N PHE A 78 -1.09 10.99 -7.57
CA PHE A 78 0.15 10.37 -7.08
C PHE A 78 1.13 11.48 -6.71
N VAL A 79 1.53 11.57 -5.44
CA VAL A 79 2.27 12.71 -4.90
C VAL A 79 3.77 12.47 -4.86
N PHE A 80 4.18 11.28 -4.42
CA PHE A 80 5.60 11.01 -4.17
C PHE A 80 5.88 9.51 -4.18
N ALA A 81 7.06 9.15 -4.70
CA ALA A 81 7.65 7.83 -4.47
C ALA A 81 9.15 7.98 -4.28
N GLY A 82 9.70 7.18 -3.38
CA GLY A 82 11.13 7.16 -3.15
C GLY A 82 11.60 5.85 -2.56
N SER A 83 12.80 5.42 -2.97
CA SER A 83 13.45 4.25 -2.39
C SER A 83 14.00 4.60 -1.01
N VAL A 84 13.75 3.72 -0.03
CA VAL A 84 14.29 3.88 1.32
C VAL A 84 15.78 3.61 1.29
N SER A 85 16.58 4.55 1.79
CA SER A 85 18.04 4.43 1.79
C SER A 85 18.60 4.11 3.15
N ARG A 86 18.07 4.68 4.22
CA ARG A 86 18.56 4.42 5.58
C ARG A 86 17.61 4.95 6.64
N LEU A 87 17.68 4.35 7.81
CA LEU A 87 17.02 4.82 9.01
C LEU A 87 17.96 5.77 9.74
N MET A 88 17.61 7.04 9.83
CA MET A 88 18.41 8.04 10.54
C MET A 88 18.15 8.02 12.04
N LEU A 89 16.93 7.71 12.44
CA LEU A 89 16.52 7.72 13.83
C LEU A 89 15.50 6.60 14.07
N GLY A 90 15.63 5.92 15.21
CA GLY A 90 14.74 4.84 15.61
C GLY A 90 15.28 3.47 15.22
N GLU A 91 14.51 2.44 15.54
CA GLU A 91 14.85 1.04 15.24
C GLU A 91 13.62 0.32 14.71
N VAL A 92 13.81 -0.53 13.73
CA VAL A 92 12.81 -1.45 13.20
C VAL A 92 13.48 -2.80 12.94
N ASP A 93 12.73 -3.88 13.05
CA ASP A 93 13.27 -5.22 12.81
C ASP A 93 13.66 -5.41 11.36
N GLU A 94 12.90 -4.84 10.44
CA GLU A 94 13.12 -4.95 9.00
C GLU A 94 12.73 -3.64 8.33
N MET A 95 13.61 -3.08 7.51
CA MET A 95 13.35 -1.85 6.80
C MET A 95 12.43 -2.07 5.60
N TRP A 96 11.59 -1.09 5.34
CA TRP A 96 10.82 -1.04 4.09
C TRP A 96 11.74 -0.66 2.92
N ASP A 97 11.32 -1.04 1.73
CA ASP A 97 12.08 -0.80 0.50
C ASP A 97 11.73 0.52 -0.17
N GLU A 98 10.46 0.93 -0.06
CA GLU A 98 9.95 2.12 -0.76
C GLU A 98 8.84 2.80 0.02
N ILE A 99 8.75 4.12 -0.15
CA ILE A 99 7.63 4.93 0.32
C ILE A 99 6.90 5.47 -0.90
N ALA A 100 5.57 5.37 -0.90
CA ALA A 100 4.72 5.95 -1.94
C ALA A 100 3.55 6.68 -1.29
N ILE A 101 3.24 7.88 -1.77
CA ILE A 101 2.16 8.70 -1.22
C ILE A 101 1.17 9.01 -2.34
N ALA A 102 -0.10 8.69 -2.10
CA ALA A 102 -1.21 8.98 -3.00
C ALA A 102 -2.28 9.79 -2.27
N LYS A 103 -2.79 10.81 -2.93
CA LYS A 103 -3.86 11.66 -2.41
C LYS A 103 -5.18 11.30 -3.06
N TYR A 104 -6.23 11.26 -2.27
CA TYR A 104 -7.60 11.03 -2.73
C TYR A 104 -8.52 12.14 -2.25
N PRO A 105 -9.57 12.49 -3.03
CA PRO A 105 -10.52 13.53 -2.58
C PRO A 105 -11.34 13.09 -1.36
N SER A 106 -11.51 11.78 -1.15
CA SER A 106 -12.25 11.25 -0.01
C SER A 106 -11.89 9.78 0.21
N ARG A 107 -12.25 9.25 1.38
CA ARG A 107 -12.17 7.80 1.64
C ARG A 107 -13.04 7.02 0.65
N LYS A 108 -14.23 7.55 0.35
CA LYS A 108 -15.15 6.94 -0.61
C LYS A 108 -14.51 6.78 -1.98
N ALA A 109 -13.85 7.83 -2.48
CA ALA A 109 -13.16 7.79 -3.79
C ALA A 109 -12.09 6.69 -3.83
N MET A 110 -11.28 6.58 -2.79
CA MET A 110 -10.28 5.51 -2.70
C MET A 110 -10.92 4.13 -2.68
N PHE A 111 -11.97 3.96 -1.88
CA PHE A 111 -12.68 2.68 -1.80
C PHE A 111 -13.29 2.30 -3.15
N GLU A 112 -13.97 3.23 -3.82
CA GLU A 112 -14.54 2.99 -5.15
C GLU A 112 -13.48 2.60 -6.18
N MET A 113 -12.30 3.22 -6.11
CA MET A 113 -11.17 2.83 -6.95
C MET A 113 -10.78 1.37 -6.75
N THR A 114 -10.69 0.92 -5.50
CA THR A 114 -10.33 -0.47 -5.21
C THR A 114 -11.40 -1.47 -5.66
N MET A 115 -12.64 -1.02 -5.84
CA MET A 115 -13.75 -1.85 -6.32
C MET A 115 -13.91 -1.80 -7.85
N ASP A 116 -13.15 -0.95 -8.53
CA ASP A 116 -13.17 -0.86 -10.00
C ASP A 116 -12.69 -2.18 -10.59
N PRO A 117 -13.37 -2.71 -11.63
CA PRO A 117 -12.94 -3.94 -12.30
C PRO A 117 -11.51 -3.89 -12.82
N ASP A 118 -11.04 -2.72 -13.26
CA ASP A 118 -9.67 -2.55 -13.72
C ASP A 118 -8.67 -2.66 -12.57
N TYR A 119 -9.02 -2.19 -11.37
CA TYR A 119 -8.21 -2.40 -10.17
C TYR A 119 -8.11 -3.89 -9.83
N GLN A 120 -9.22 -4.61 -9.89
CA GLN A 120 -9.25 -6.04 -9.61
C GLN A 120 -8.34 -6.85 -10.54
N LYS A 121 -8.17 -6.38 -11.77
CA LYS A 121 -7.28 -7.04 -12.74
C LYS A 121 -5.79 -6.84 -12.43
N ILE A 122 -5.42 -5.68 -11.89
CA ILE A 122 -4.01 -5.34 -11.66
C ILE A 122 -3.52 -5.71 -10.26
N HIS A 123 -4.42 -5.86 -9.31
CA HIS A 123 -4.05 -6.07 -7.92
C HIS A 123 -3.31 -7.42 -7.72
N VAL A 124 -3.44 -8.37 -8.63
CA VAL A 124 -2.69 -9.62 -8.63
C VAL A 124 -1.17 -9.39 -8.64
N HIS A 125 -0.72 -8.35 -9.33
CA HIS A 125 0.70 -7.98 -9.39
C HIS A 125 1.19 -7.37 -8.08
N ARG A 126 0.34 -6.59 -7.43
CA ARG A 126 0.61 -6.05 -6.10
C ARG A 126 0.83 -7.20 -5.10
N ASP A 127 -0.11 -8.13 -5.06
CA ASP A 127 -0.06 -9.27 -4.13
C ASP A 127 1.13 -10.18 -4.41
N ALA A 128 1.48 -10.35 -5.67
CA ALA A 128 2.63 -11.16 -6.08
C ALA A 128 3.96 -10.55 -5.63
N GLY A 129 4.03 -9.23 -5.58
CA GLY A 129 5.28 -8.49 -5.31
C GLY A 129 5.49 -8.11 -3.86
N LEU A 130 4.43 -7.93 -3.07
CA LEU A 130 4.53 -7.44 -1.70
C LEU A 130 4.75 -8.55 -0.69
N LYS A 131 5.79 -8.41 0.12
CA LYS A 131 5.99 -9.18 1.35
C LYS A 131 5.15 -8.59 2.49
N GLY A 132 5.02 -7.26 2.51
CA GLY A 132 4.22 -6.57 3.51
C GLY A 132 4.15 -5.08 3.25
N GLN A 133 3.19 -4.44 3.91
CA GLN A 133 2.93 -3.02 3.73
C GLN A 133 2.32 -2.43 5.00
N LEU A 134 2.62 -1.16 5.24
CA LEU A 134 1.79 -0.30 6.08
C LEU A 134 1.16 0.75 5.18
N ASN A 135 -0.12 1.02 5.40
CA ASN A 135 -0.87 2.05 4.69
C ASN A 135 -1.46 2.98 5.74
N ILE A 136 -0.96 4.22 5.80
CA ILE A 136 -1.28 5.16 6.86
C ILE A 136 -2.04 6.34 6.27
N GLU A 137 -3.26 6.57 6.76
CA GLU A 137 -4.05 7.73 6.38
C GLU A 137 -3.55 8.97 7.09
N THR A 138 -3.39 10.07 6.33
CA THR A 138 -3.15 11.42 6.86
C THR A 138 -4.20 12.36 6.32
N ILE A 139 -4.49 13.43 7.05
CA ILE A 139 -5.47 14.45 6.68
C ILE A 139 -4.85 15.84 6.63
#